data_55a75b5d9cb7cb7d894f4a2f1ba2082c
#
_entry.id   55a75b5d9cb7cb7d894f4a2f1ba2082c
#
_cell.length_a   1.000
_cell.length_b   1.000
_cell.length_c   1.000
_cell.angle_alpha   90.00
_cell.angle_beta   90.00
_cell.angle_gamma   90.00
#
_symmetry.space_group_name_H-M   'P 1'
#
loop_
_entity.id
_entity.type
_entity.pdbx_description
1 polymer ?
#
loop_
_entity_poly.entity_id
_entity_poly.type
_entity_poly.pdbx_seq_one_letter_code
_entity_poly.pdbx_strand_id
1 'polypeptide(L)'
;MRLRFIPIWAALALLAGAVGTSAQSTSTADARKGKDQPSPRQVKVAIDPRSTGEAQSLLIVKGFGNSCPNVSIVRDESEAKYVIVASVCAAGCGWLTHFYITVYDKQGKVAFATDKVDSERSTKAVCRFINAQQ
;
A
#
# COMPACT_ATOMS: atom_id res chain seq x y z
N MET A 1 18.65 -39.42 -27.66
CA MET A 1 18.67 -37.96 -27.86
C MET A 1 19.68 -37.34 -26.90
N ARG A 2 20.78 -36.83 -27.43
CA ARG A 2 21.93 -36.30 -26.65
C ARG A 2 21.80 -34.77 -26.59
N LEU A 3 21.54 -34.21 -25.41
CA LEU A 3 21.61 -32.76 -25.22
C LEU A 3 23.07 -32.34 -25.06
N ARG A 4 23.49 -31.42 -25.94
CA ARG A 4 24.81 -30.79 -25.94
C ARG A 4 24.80 -29.59 -24.98
N PHE A 5 25.63 -29.64 -23.93
CA PHE A 5 25.97 -28.49 -23.09
C PHE A 5 26.91 -27.55 -23.87
N ILE A 6 26.57 -26.29 -23.90
CA ILE A 6 27.44 -25.21 -24.39
C ILE A 6 27.85 -24.37 -23.17
N PRO A 7 29.15 -24.28 -22.86
CA PRO A 7 29.59 -23.34 -21.82
C PRO A 7 29.84 -21.97 -22.47
N ILE A 8 29.18 -20.94 -21.94
CA ILE A 8 29.49 -19.54 -22.29
C ILE A 8 30.44 -18.99 -21.24
N TRP A 9 31.65 -18.69 -21.73
CA TRP A 9 32.78 -18.13 -21.01
C TRP A 9 32.60 -16.62 -20.76
N ALA A 10 33.17 -16.20 -19.66
CA ALA A 10 33.37 -14.89 -19.12
C ALA A 10 33.82 -13.80 -20.10
N ALA A 11 33.33 -12.60 -19.87
CA ALA A 11 34.02 -11.35 -20.22
C ALA A 11 34.03 -10.43 -19.03
N LEU A 12 35.15 -10.39 -18.35
CA LEU A 12 35.52 -9.42 -17.31
C LEU A 12 35.95 -8.14 -18.03
N ALA A 13 35.27 -7.03 -17.85
CA ALA A 13 35.76 -5.71 -18.23
C ALA A 13 35.87 -4.83 -16.98
N LEU A 14 37.11 -4.68 -16.53
CA LEU A 14 37.58 -3.65 -15.61
C LEU A 14 37.58 -2.30 -16.34
N LEU A 15 36.85 -1.32 -15.81
CA LEU A 15 37.06 0.09 -16.11
C LEU A 15 37.16 0.86 -14.80
N ALA A 16 38.43 1.21 -14.51
CA ALA A 16 38.80 2.15 -13.45
C ALA A 16 38.64 3.60 -13.97
N GLY A 17 38.28 4.48 -13.07
CA GLY A 17 38.68 5.88 -13.16
C GLY A 17 37.57 6.88 -13.43
N ALA A 18 37.21 7.65 -12.40
CA ALA A 18 37.30 9.12 -12.44
C ALA A 18 36.88 9.67 -11.07
N VAL A 19 37.87 10.22 -10.41
CA VAL A 19 37.73 11.11 -9.26
C VAL A 19 37.07 12.40 -9.75
N GLY A 20 35.84 12.66 -9.34
CA GLY A 20 35.08 13.86 -9.65
C GLY A 20 34.82 14.65 -8.38
N THR A 21 35.46 15.78 -8.31
CA THR A 21 35.52 16.85 -7.32
C THR A 21 34.14 17.26 -6.78
N SER A 22 34.06 17.37 -5.46
CA SER A 22 32.96 17.93 -4.68
C SER A 22 32.66 19.38 -5.06
N ALA A 23 31.50 19.65 -5.59
CA ALA A 23 30.90 20.96 -5.57
C ALA A 23 29.90 21.02 -4.39
N GLN A 24 30.31 21.67 -3.32
CA GLN A 24 29.44 22.05 -2.21
C GLN A 24 28.47 23.14 -2.71
N SER A 25 27.27 22.72 -3.06
CA SER A 25 26.16 23.66 -3.22
C SER A 25 25.66 24.02 -1.82
N THR A 26 26.03 25.20 -1.35
CA THR A 26 25.39 25.88 -0.22
C THR A 26 23.94 26.18 -0.61
N SER A 27 23.05 25.30 -0.30
CA SER A 27 21.61 25.53 -0.36
C SER A 27 21.23 26.40 0.83
N THR A 28 20.99 27.67 0.56
CA THR A 28 20.33 28.60 1.45
C THR A 28 19.00 28.01 1.88
N ALA A 29 18.93 27.64 3.15
CA ALA A 29 17.70 27.21 3.81
C ALA A 29 16.73 28.39 3.85
N ASP A 30 15.86 28.45 2.86
CA ASP A 30 14.68 29.31 2.89
C ASP A 30 13.72 28.68 3.91
N ALA A 31 13.79 29.19 5.13
CA ALA A 31 12.89 28.80 6.23
C ALA A 31 11.48 29.30 5.89
N ARG A 32 10.79 28.57 5.03
CA ARG A 32 9.34 28.69 4.88
C ARG A 32 8.72 28.28 6.19
N LYS A 33 8.37 29.28 6.97
CA LYS A 33 7.49 29.25 8.13
C LYS A 33 6.21 28.53 7.74
N GLY A 34 6.25 27.19 7.84
CA GLY A 34 5.08 26.33 7.66
C GLY A 34 4.10 26.74 8.75
N LYS A 35 2.96 27.32 8.34
CA LYS A 35 1.81 27.50 9.21
C LYS A 35 1.56 26.13 9.86
N ASP A 36 1.53 26.10 11.21
CA ASP A 36 1.05 24.99 12.03
C ASP A 36 -0.42 24.72 11.68
N GLN A 37 -0.64 24.10 10.54
CA GLN A 37 -1.93 23.57 10.21
C GLN A 37 -2.01 22.25 10.98
N PRO A 38 -2.96 22.11 11.92
CA PRO A 38 -3.10 20.87 12.70
C PRO A 38 -3.15 19.72 11.72
N SER A 39 -2.18 18.81 11.83
CA SER A 39 -2.12 17.61 10.99
C SER A 39 -3.47 16.90 11.11
N PRO A 40 -4.17 16.62 10.02
CA PRO A 40 -5.45 15.93 10.07
C PRO A 40 -5.24 14.66 10.89
N ARG A 41 -6.14 14.41 11.84
CA ARG A 41 -6.06 13.23 12.72
C ARG A 41 -6.04 11.99 11.83
N GLN A 42 -4.88 11.34 11.79
CA GLN A 42 -4.75 10.11 11.02
C GLN A 42 -5.51 8.98 11.71
N VAL A 43 -6.40 8.34 10.97
CA VAL A 43 -7.09 7.14 11.43
C VAL A 43 -6.19 5.94 11.20
N LYS A 44 -5.82 5.25 12.27
CA LYS A 44 -5.03 4.01 12.19
C LYS A 44 -5.92 2.85 11.75
N VAL A 45 -5.48 2.13 10.72
CA VAL A 45 -6.12 0.90 10.24
C VAL A 45 -5.13 -0.23 10.19
N ALA A 46 -5.53 -1.45 10.53
CA ALA A 46 -4.74 -2.65 10.30
C ALA A 46 -5.35 -3.44 9.15
N ILE A 47 -4.51 -4.20 8.44
CA ILE A 47 -4.95 -5.16 7.43
C ILE A 47 -4.69 -6.54 8.03
N ASP A 48 -5.73 -7.37 8.20
CA ASP A 48 -5.56 -8.75 8.67
C ASP A 48 -4.86 -9.58 7.57
N PRO A 49 -3.60 -9.96 7.76
CA PRO A 49 -2.83 -10.67 6.74
C PRO A 49 -3.31 -12.12 6.56
N ARG A 50 -3.92 -12.71 7.60
CA ARG A 50 -4.39 -14.11 7.58
C ARG A 50 -5.62 -14.28 6.71
N SER A 51 -6.52 -13.30 6.78
CA SER A 51 -7.77 -13.34 6.03
C SER A 51 -7.67 -12.68 4.65
N THR A 52 -6.77 -11.70 4.52
CA THR A 52 -6.61 -10.92 3.28
C THR A 52 -5.67 -11.58 2.27
N GLY A 53 -4.61 -12.23 2.76
CA GLY A 53 -3.51 -12.69 1.91
C GLY A 53 -2.55 -11.56 1.50
N GLU A 54 -1.34 -11.94 1.08
CA GLU A 54 -0.25 -10.99 0.82
C GLU A 54 -0.51 -10.08 -0.39
N ALA A 55 -0.92 -10.67 -1.51
CA ALA A 55 -1.15 -9.93 -2.75
C ALA A 55 -2.26 -8.87 -2.61
N GLN A 56 -3.35 -9.22 -1.94
CA GLN A 56 -4.46 -8.31 -1.67
C GLN A 56 -4.07 -7.22 -0.69
N SER A 57 -3.26 -7.55 0.33
CA SER A 57 -2.75 -6.60 1.30
C SER A 57 -1.92 -5.51 0.62
N LEU A 58 -1.03 -5.87 -0.31
CA LEU A 58 -0.23 -4.92 -1.08
C LEU A 58 -1.10 -3.99 -1.95
N LEU A 59 -2.16 -4.52 -2.56
CA LEU A 59 -3.10 -3.71 -3.34
C LEU A 59 -3.84 -2.69 -2.47
N ILE A 60 -4.25 -3.09 -1.26
CA ILE A 60 -4.91 -2.20 -0.29
C ILE A 60 -3.94 -1.11 0.18
N VAL A 61 -2.72 -1.48 0.58
CA VAL A 61 -1.67 -0.53 1.01
C VAL A 61 -1.44 0.53 -0.07
N LYS A 62 -1.25 0.10 -1.32
CA LYS A 62 -1.09 1.01 -2.46
C LYS A 62 -2.32 1.90 -2.67
N GLY A 63 -3.50 1.33 -2.57
CA GLY A 63 -4.76 2.06 -2.74
C GLY A 63 -4.95 3.13 -1.66
N PHE A 64 -4.64 2.83 -0.40
CA PHE A 64 -4.70 3.82 0.68
C PHE A 64 -3.66 4.92 0.51
N GLY A 65 -2.41 4.58 0.16
CA GLY A 65 -1.37 5.58 -0.10
C GLY A 65 -1.77 6.59 -1.17
N ASN A 66 -2.50 6.15 -2.19
CA ASN A 66 -2.93 7.01 -3.29
C ASN A 66 -4.23 7.78 -3.01
N SER A 67 -5.11 7.25 -2.18
CA SER A 67 -6.50 7.74 -2.08
C SER A 67 -6.90 8.24 -0.69
N CYS A 68 -6.11 7.96 0.35
CA CYS A 68 -6.47 8.20 1.74
C CYS A 68 -5.34 8.86 2.54
N PRO A 69 -5.06 10.14 2.36
CA PRO A 69 -3.99 10.81 3.08
C PRO A 69 -4.20 10.84 4.61
N ASN A 70 -5.45 10.69 5.07
CA ASN A 70 -5.81 10.72 6.49
C ASN A 70 -5.80 9.32 7.14
N VAL A 71 -5.37 8.28 6.42
CA VAL A 71 -5.30 6.92 6.94
C VAL A 71 -3.83 6.51 7.10
N SER A 72 -3.51 5.98 8.27
CA SER A 72 -2.21 5.37 8.58
C SER A 72 -2.37 3.87 8.75
N ILE A 73 -1.60 3.09 8.01
CA ILE A 73 -1.63 1.63 8.13
C ILE A 73 -0.67 1.22 9.24
N VAL A 74 -1.17 0.49 10.22
CA VAL A 74 -0.41 -0.07 11.33
C VAL A 74 -0.37 -1.60 11.21
N ARG A 75 0.67 -2.21 11.81
CA ARG A 75 0.81 -3.67 11.82
C ARG A 75 0.04 -4.32 12.96
N ASP A 76 -0.04 -3.62 14.08
CA ASP A 76 -0.70 -4.13 15.29
C ASP A 76 -2.19 -3.76 15.25
N GLU A 77 -3.04 -4.77 15.21
CA GLU A 77 -4.50 -4.60 15.24
C GLU A 77 -4.97 -3.90 16.52
N SER A 78 -4.24 -4.04 17.63
CA SER A 78 -4.58 -3.39 18.90
C SER A 78 -4.50 -1.86 18.84
N GLU A 79 -3.63 -1.34 17.98
CA GLU A 79 -3.47 0.10 17.74
C GLU A 79 -4.48 0.65 16.73
N ALA A 80 -5.09 -0.21 15.94
CA ALA A 80 -5.98 0.18 14.87
C ALA A 80 -7.36 0.59 15.39
N LYS A 81 -7.96 1.59 14.76
CA LYS A 81 -9.38 1.90 14.93
C LYS A 81 -10.26 0.91 14.15
N TYR A 82 -9.77 0.45 13.01
CA TYR A 82 -10.44 -0.50 12.13
C TYR A 82 -9.49 -1.58 11.67
N VAL A 83 -10.02 -2.79 11.50
CA VAL A 83 -9.33 -3.92 10.88
C VAL A 83 -9.96 -4.18 9.51
N ILE A 84 -9.12 -4.31 8.49
CA ILE A 84 -9.54 -4.49 7.10
C ILE A 84 -9.24 -5.93 6.70
N VAL A 85 -10.27 -6.57 6.16
CA VAL A 85 -10.17 -7.88 5.51
C VAL A 85 -10.58 -7.72 4.06
N ALA A 86 -9.77 -8.24 3.14
CA ALA A 86 -10.12 -8.25 1.73
C ALA A 86 -10.05 -9.65 1.15
N SER A 87 -10.92 -9.91 0.21
CA SER A 87 -10.94 -11.13 -0.57
C SER A 87 -11.23 -10.85 -2.04
N VAL A 88 -10.77 -11.76 -2.88
CA VAL A 88 -10.99 -11.70 -4.33
C VAL A 88 -11.78 -12.92 -4.74
N CYS A 89 -12.89 -12.71 -5.39
CA CYS A 89 -13.59 -13.79 -6.03
C CYS A 89 -13.11 -13.93 -7.48
N ALA A 90 -12.27 -14.94 -7.72
CA ALA A 90 -11.69 -15.20 -9.05
C ALA A 90 -12.46 -16.27 -9.84
N ALA A 91 -13.20 -17.14 -9.17
CA ALA A 91 -13.93 -18.23 -9.81
C ALA A 91 -15.39 -18.29 -9.31
N GLY A 92 -16.35 -18.33 -10.23
CA GLY A 92 -17.76 -18.44 -9.88
C GLY A 92 -18.50 -17.11 -9.64
N CYS A 93 -17.81 -15.98 -9.70
CA CYS A 93 -18.41 -14.65 -9.54
C CYS A 93 -18.74 -13.95 -10.88
N GLY A 94 -18.87 -14.70 -11.95
CA GLY A 94 -19.10 -14.17 -13.29
C GLY A 94 -17.80 -13.86 -14.03
N TRP A 95 -17.93 -13.04 -15.09
CA TRP A 95 -16.80 -12.68 -15.98
C TRP A 95 -15.85 -11.65 -15.40
N LEU A 96 -16.22 -11.00 -14.27
CA LEU A 96 -15.46 -9.94 -13.64
C LEU A 96 -14.92 -10.41 -12.28
N THR A 97 -13.65 -10.12 -12.03
CA THR A 97 -13.05 -10.32 -10.71
C THR A 97 -13.62 -9.27 -9.75
N HIS A 98 -14.29 -9.72 -8.69
CA HIS A 98 -14.78 -8.82 -7.64
C HIS A 98 -13.77 -8.73 -6.49
N PHE A 99 -13.56 -7.52 -6.03
CA PHE A 99 -12.70 -7.22 -4.89
C PHE A 99 -13.55 -6.78 -3.70
N TYR A 100 -13.68 -7.67 -2.73
CA TYR A 100 -14.47 -7.46 -1.51
C TYR A 100 -13.58 -6.90 -0.41
N ILE A 101 -14.02 -5.83 0.24
CA ILE A 101 -13.39 -5.34 1.47
C ILE A 101 -14.44 -5.25 2.56
N THR A 102 -14.12 -5.83 3.72
CA THR A 102 -14.89 -5.72 4.94
C THR A 102 -14.05 -4.96 5.98
N VAL A 103 -14.64 -3.96 6.61
CA VAL A 103 -14.04 -3.17 7.66
C VAL A 103 -14.70 -3.53 8.98
N TYR A 104 -13.90 -3.96 9.94
CA TYR A 104 -14.34 -4.28 11.30
C TYR A 104 -13.94 -3.17 12.25
N ASP A 105 -14.80 -2.88 13.22
CA ASP A 105 -14.48 -2.00 14.35
C ASP A 105 -13.66 -2.75 15.42
N LYS A 106 -13.30 -2.05 16.50
CA LYS A 106 -12.54 -2.62 17.62
C LYS A 106 -13.27 -3.75 18.35
N GLN A 107 -14.58 -3.86 18.22
CA GLN A 107 -15.39 -4.90 18.79
C GLN A 107 -15.52 -6.13 17.86
N GLY A 108 -14.87 -6.09 16.71
CA GLY A 108 -14.98 -7.14 15.70
C GLY A 108 -16.30 -7.14 14.94
N LYS A 109 -17.08 -6.05 15.05
CA LYS A 109 -18.34 -5.89 14.33
C LYS A 109 -18.07 -5.28 12.96
N VAL A 110 -18.82 -5.71 11.94
CA VAL A 110 -18.76 -5.13 10.61
C VAL A 110 -19.24 -3.69 10.65
N ALA A 111 -18.35 -2.74 10.41
CA ALA A 111 -18.63 -1.32 10.32
C ALA A 111 -18.95 -0.88 8.89
N PHE A 112 -18.33 -1.54 7.90
CA PHE A 112 -18.54 -1.26 6.49
C PHE A 112 -18.15 -2.47 5.64
N ALA A 113 -18.83 -2.65 4.51
CA ALA A 113 -18.46 -3.63 3.50
C ALA A 113 -18.70 -3.07 2.11
N THR A 114 -17.86 -3.45 1.16
CA THR A 114 -18.00 -3.05 -0.24
C THR A 114 -17.54 -4.18 -1.16
N ASP A 115 -18.20 -4.29 -2.29
CA ASP A 115 -17.77 -5.09 -3.42
C ASP A 115 -17.61 -4.18 -4.65
N LYS A 116 -16.47 -4.20 -5.28
CA LYS A 116 -16.23 -3.46 -6.52
C LYS A 116 -15.41 -4.33 -7.46
N VAL A 117 -15.45 -3.99 -8.72
CA VAL A 117 -14.76 -4.72 -9.78
C VAL A 117 -13.24 -4.67 -9.63
N ASP A 118 -12.73 -3.63 -8.94
CA ASP A 118 -11.28 -3.45 -8.74
C ASP A 118 -10.94 -2.99 -7.32
N SER A 119 -9.68 -3.19 -6.94
CA SER A 119 -9.15 -2.82 -5.63
C SER A 119 -9.14 -1.31 -5.40
N GLU A 120 -8.94 -0.50 -6.43
CA GLU A 120 -8.88 0.95 -6.30
C GLU A 120 -10.24 1.54 -5.92
N ARG A 121 -11.30 1.11 -6.61
CA ARG A 121 -12.67 1.56 -6.29
C ARG A 121 -13.10 1.10 -4.92
N SER A 122 -12.77 -0.14 -4.55
CA SER A 122 -13.04 -0.67 -3.21
C SER A 122 -12.32 0.14 -2.14
N THR A 123 -11.02 0.42 -2.32
CA THR A 123 -10.24 1.23 -1.38
C THR A 123 -10.78 2.67 -1.28
N LYS A 124 -11.14 3.31 -2.39
CA LYS A 124 -11.78 4.64 -2.38
C LYS A 124 -13.12 4.67 -1.64
N ALA A 125 -13.89 3.58 -1.70
CA ALA A 125 -15.13 3.48 -0.94
C ALA A 125 -14.87 3.38 0.57
N VAL A 126 -13.88 2.58 0.98
CA VAL A 126 -13.42 2.49 2.38
C VAL A 126 -12.90 3.84 2.87
N CYS A 127 -12.10 4.55 2.06
CA CYS A 127 -11.62 5.89 2.39
C CYS A 127 -12.75 6.87 2.69
N ARG A 128 -13.76 6.88 1.83
CA ARG A 128 -14.95 7.75 2.04
C ARG A 128 -15.68 7.41 3.32
N PHE A 129 -15.84 6.12 3.60
CA PHE A 129 -16.44 5.67 4.86
C PHE A 129 -15.62 6.17 6.07
N ILE A 130 -14.29 5.94 6.09
CA ILE A 130 -13.42 6.35 7.21
C ILE A 130 -13.47 7.87 7.42
N ASN A 131 -13.42 8.65 6.33
CA ASN A 131 -13.46 10.11 6.41
C ASN A 131 -14.81 10.65 6.91
N ALA A 132 -15.91 9.95 6.64
CA ALA A 132 -17.23 10.32 7.17
C ALA A 132 -17.40 10.02 8.67
N GLN A 133 -16.46 9.28 9.29
CA GLN A 133 -16.48 8.92 10.72
C GLN A 133 -15.53 9.80 11.56
N GLN A 134 -14.94 10.83 10.98
CA GLN A 134 -14.08 11.81 11.66
C GLN A 134 -14.88 13.04 12.11
#